data_ff555fb5fff78a3418426741ccfd092a
#
_entry.id   ff555fb5fff78a3418426741ccfd092a
#
_cell.length_a   1.000
_cell.length_b   1.000
_cell.length_c   1.000
_cell.angle_alpha   90.00
_cell.angle_beta   90.00
_cell.angle_gamma   90.00
#
_symmetry.space_group_name_H-M   'P 1'
#
loop_
_entity.id
_entity.type
_entity.pdbx_description
1 polymer ?
#
loop_
_entity_poly.entity_id
_entity_poly.type
_entity_poly.pdbx_seq_one_letter_code
_entity_poly.pdbx_strand_id
1 'polypeptide(L)'
;MVVKSESVMGEILKKLPCEPPEIGGILGGKNGVVTCHVLDYGKTGGSPCSYTPNIAYLNRKIEEWFKDGIEFMGIFHVHFGGAESLSLGDKLYIGQILEAMPEEITCLYFPVVKMPEREMVVYRASNDHGKIKIEKEPILYQGGIDDGKS
;
A
#
# COMPACT_ATOMS: atom_id res chain seq x y z
N MET A 1 -6.57 8.12 -3.54
CA MET A 1 -5.09 8.08 -3.48
C MET A 1 -4.51 8.77 -4.70
N VAL A 2 -3.64 9.71 -4.48
CA VAL A 2 -3.01 10.44 -5.60
C VAL A 2 -1.63 9.83 -5.87
N VAL A 3 -1.38 9.47 -7.11
CA VAL A 3 -0.12 8.89 -7.59
C VAL A 3 0.51 9.87 -8.57
N LYS A 4 1.83 9.98 -8.56
CA LYS A 4 2.53 10.93 -9.41
C LYS A 4 2.22 10.74 -10.90
N SER A 5 2.19 9.48 -11.35
CA SER A 5 1.91 9.16 -12.76
C SER A 5 1.49 7.72 -12.92
N GLU A 6 0.94 7.40 -14.08
CA GLU A 6 0.59 6.01 -14.41
C GLU A 6 1.80 5.10 -14.43
N SER A 7 2.98 5.64 -14.77
CA SER A 7 4.22 4.84 -14.79
C SER A 7 4.62 4.36 -13.39
N VAL A 8 4.39 5.14 -12.35
CA VAL A 8 4.64 4.72 -10.96
C VAL A 8 3.77 3.51 -10.62
N MET A 9 2.48 3.59 -10.94
CA MET A 9 1.56 2.50 -10.70
C MET A 9 1.89 1.27 -11.55
N GLY A 10 2.21 1.49 -12.83
CA GLY A 10 2.60 0.42 -13.74
C GLY A 10 3.83 -0.35 -13.27
N GLU A 11 4.81 0.35 -12.69
CA GLU A 11 6.00 -0.28 -12.14
C GLU A 11 5.66 -1.22 -10.99
N ILE A 12 4.76 -0.81 -10.11
CA ILE A 12 4.32 -1.65 -9.00
C ILE A 12 3.64 -2.90 -9.53
N LEU A 13 2.64 -2.73 -10.39
CA LEU A 13 1.84 -3.84 -10.91
C LEU A 13 2.68 -4.83 -11.72
N LYS A 14 3.65 -4.31 -12.48
CA LYS A 14 4.53 -5.14 -13.31
C LYS A 14 5.42 -6.06 -12.48
N LYS A 15 5.86 -5.61 -11.31
CA LYS A 15 6.78 -6.37 -10.46
C LYS A 15 6.10 -7.45 -9.63
N LEU A 16 4.78 -7.41 -9.51
CA LEU A 16 4.05 -8.36 -8.69
C LEU A 16 3.82 -9.68 -9.43
N PRO A 17 4.10 -10.82 -8.80
CA PRO A 17 3.87 -12.12 -9.43
C PRO A 17 2.37 -12.42 -9.51
N CYS A 18 1.97 -13.19 -10.55
CA CYS A 18 0.58 -13.59 -10.74
C CYS A 18 0.22 -14.86 -9.99
N GLU A 19 1.17 -15.48 -9.30
CA GLU A 19 0.99 -16.74 -8.61
C GLU A 19 1.39 -16.61 -7.14
N PRO A 20 0.78 -17.43 -6.24
CA PRO A 20 1.17 -17.42 -4.82
C PRO A 20 2.66 -17.71 -4.65
N PRO A 21 3.26 -17.30 -3.52
CA PRO A 21 2.59 -16.72 -2.34
C PRO A 21 2.25 -15.23 -2.52
N GLU A 22 1.35 -14.76 -1.65
CA GLU A 22 1.00 -13.34 -1.61
C GLU A 22 2.19 -12.53 -1.10
N ILE A 23 2.42 -11.41 -1.76
CA ILE A 23 3.46 -10.47 -1.34
C ILE A 23 2.84 -9.09 -1.18
N GLY A 24 3.62 -8.16 -0.67
CA GLY A 24 3.17 -6.80 -0.49
C GLY A 24 4.32 -5.82 -0.51
N GLY A 25 4.14 -4.70 0.14
CA GLY A 25 5.16 -3.68 0.23
C GLY A 25 4.64 -2.38 0.80
N ILE A 26 5.46 -1.36 0.73
CA ILE A 26 5.10 -0.04 1.23
C ILE A 26 5.12 1.00 0.11
N LEU A 27 4.29 2.01 0.29
CA LEU A 27 4.20 3.16 -0.61
C LEU A 27 4.80 4.37 0.07
N GLY A 28 5.54 5.16 -0.69
CA GLY A 28 6.12 6.41 -0.22
C GLY A 28 5.86 7.55 -1.18
N GLY A 29 6.03 8.77 -0.69
CA GLY A 29 5.82 9.93 -1.53
C GLY A 29 6.09 11.24 -0.82
N LYS A 30 5.56 12.32 -1.39
CA LYS A 30 5.69 13.68 -0.85
C LYS A 30 4.39 14.45 -1.05
N ASN A 31 4.02 15.22 -0.04
CA ASN A 31 2.84 16.08 -0.09
C ASN A 31 1.57 15.34 -0.48
N GLY A 32 1.41 14.12 0.03
CA GLY A 32 0.23 13.31 -0.24
C GLY A 32 0.20 12.65 -1.61
N VAL A 33 1.31 12.66 -2.36
CA VAL A 33 1.40 12.07 -3.69
C VAL A 33 2.36 10.89 -3.67
N VAL A 34 1.89 9.71 -4.06
CA VAL A 34 2.72 8.49 -4.13
C VAL A 34 3.72 8.60 -5.27
N THR A 35 5.01 8.45 -4.95
CA THR A 35 6.10 8.55 -5.92
C THR A 35 6.97 7.31 -6.00
N CYS A 36 6.94 6.44 -5.01
CA CYS A 36 7.82 5.29 -4.95
C CYS A 36 7.22 4.17 -4.10
N HIS A 37 7.87 3.01 -4.17
CA HIS A 37 7.45 1.83 -3.42
C HIS A 37 8.64 0.95 -3.08
N VAL A 38 8.46 0.06 -2.10
CA VAL A 38 9.41 -1.00 -1.79
C VAL A 38 8.63 -2.30 -1.68
N LEU A 39 9.07 -3.33 -2.39
CA LEU A 39 8.47 -4.66 -2.31
C LEU A 39 8.93 -5.38 -1.06
N ASP A 40 8.03 -6.18 -0.50
CA ASP A 40 8.30 -7.05 0.63
C ASP A 40 7.72 -8.42 0.33
N TYR A 41 8.58 -9.44 0.33
CA TYR A 41 8.14 -10.82 0.09
C TYR A 41 7.56 -11.47 1.34
N GLY A 42 7.56 -10.74 2.45
CA GLY A 42 6.96 -11.19 3.67
C GLY A 42 7.91 -11.98 4.56
N LYS A 43 7.34 -12.47 5.64
CA LYS A 43 8.08 -13.23 6.64
C LYS A 43 8.26 -14.68 6.19
N THR A 44 9.46 -15.23 6.34
CA THR A 44 9.73 -16.63 6.03
C THR A 44 8.85 -17.54 6.90
N GLY A 45 8.28 -18.59 6.28
CA GLY A 45 7.42 -19.54 6.99
C GLY A 45 5.97 -19.11 7.12
N GLY A 46 5.59 -18.00 6.48
CA GLY A 46 4.20 -17.57 6.44
C GLY A 46 3.37 -18.50 5.54
N SER A 47 2.05 -18.38 5.64
CA SER A 47 1.12 -19.14 4.80
C SER A 47 1.28 -18.70 3.33
N PRO A 48 1.25 -19.66 2.37
CA PRO A 48 1.28 -19.29 0.96
C PRO A 48 0.03 -18.52 0.50
N CYS A 49 -1.03 -18.53 1.31
CA CYS A 49 -2.29 -17.88 1.00
C CYS A 49 -2.46 -16.54 1.70
N SER A 50 -1.45 -16.05 2.40
CA SER A 50 -1.53 -14.78 3.11
C SER A 50 -0.17 -14.09 3.13
N TYR A 51 -0.22 -12.76 3.09
CA TYR A 51 0.96 -11.93 3.22
C TYR A 51 1.17 -11.57 4.68
N THR A 52 2.35 -11.88 5.20
CA THR A 52 2.77 -11.46 6.54
C THR A 52 3.96 -10.52 6.39
N PRO A 53 3.80 -9.24 6.72
CA PRO A 53 4.87 -8.26 6.54
C PRO A 53 6.13 -8.60 7.34
N ASN A 54 7.28 -8.33 6.73
CA ASN A 54 8.54 -8.35 7.45
C ASN A 54 8.73 -6.99 8.11
N ILE A 55 8.24 -6.85 9.33
CA ILE A 55 8.17 -5.57 10.04
C ILE A 55 9.54 -4.92 10.19
N ALA A 56 10.55 -5.71 10.57
CA ALA A 56 11.91 -5.16 10.75
C ALA A 56 12.48 -4.58 9.47
N TYR A 57 12.29 -5.28 8.36
CA TYR A 57 12.74 -4.83 7.04
C TYR A 57 12.02 -3.55 6.63
N LEU A 58 10.69 -3.52 6.76
CA LEU A 58 9.88 -2.37 6.37
C LEU A 58 10.20 -1.15 7.24
N ASN A 59 10.38 -1.33 8.54
CA ASN A 59 10.73 -0.23 9.43
C ASN A 59 12.06 0.41 9.05
N ARG A 60 13.05 -0.41 8.66
CA ARG A 60 14.34 0.12 8.19
C ARG A 60 14.15 0.97 6.92
N LYS A 61 13.31 0.51 6.00
CA LYS A 61 13.04 1.24 4.75
C LYS A 61 12.30 2.55 5.03
N ILE A 62 11.37 2.55 5.95
CA ILE A 62 10.64 3.76 6.36
C ILE A 62 11.61 4.77 6.99
N GLU A 63 12.54 4.31 7.82
CA GLU A 63 13.56 5.19 8.41
C GLU A 63 14.48 5.80 7.35
N GLU A 64 14.92 4.98 6.38
CA GLU A 64 15.72 5.48 5.25
C GLU A 64 14.95 6.54 4.46
N TRP A 65 13.69 6.28 4.19
CA TRP A 65 12.82 7.24 3.49
C TRP A 65 12.69 8.54 4.27
N PHE A 66 12.50 8.46 5.57
CA PHE A 66 12.39 9.65 6.41
C PHE A 66 13.61 10.55 6.26
N LYS A 67 14.80 9.97 6.23
CA LYS A 67 16.06 10.72 6.04
C LYS A 67 16.13 11.38 4.67
N ASP A 68 15.50 10.79 3.66
CA ASP A 68 15.48 11.31 2.29
C ASP A 68 14.29 12.22 2.03
N GLY A 69 13.50 12.53 3.05
CA GLY A 69 12.32 13.38 2.91
C GLY A 69 11.13 12.69 2.24
N ILE A 70 11.10 11.38 2.23
CA ILE A 70 10.02 10.59 1.66
C ILE A 70 9.07 10.17 2.79
N GLU A 71 7.78 10.45 2.62
CA GLU A 71 6.75 10.13 3.58
C GLU A 71 6.25 8.69 3.37
N PHE A 72 6.07 7.97 4.46
CA PHE A 72 5.40 6.68 4.42
C PHE A 72 3.90 6.91 4.20
N MET A 73 3.33 6.30 3.16
CA MET A 73 1.95 6.56 2.76
C MET A 73 1.01 5.36 2.87
N GLY A 74 1.54 4.17 2.98
CA GLY A 74 0.68 3.01 3.13
C GLY A 74 1.36 1.68 2.82
N ILE A 75 0.56 0.63 2.92
CA ILE A 75 1.00 -0.75 2.69
C ILE A 75 0.07 -1.38 1.67
N PHE A 76 0.63 -1.97 0.62
CA PHE A 76 -0.16 -2.72 -0.35
C PHE A 76 0.12 -4.22 -0.22
N HIS A 77 -0.83 -5.03 -0.64
CA HIS A 77 -0.64 -6.48 -0.72
C HIS A 77 -1.47 -7.07 -1.85
N VAL A 78 -1.11 -8.31 -2.22
CA VAL A 78 -1.73 -9.03 -3.33
C VAL A 78 -2.78 -9.99 -2.79
N HIS A 79 -3.92 -10.08 -3.46
CA HIS A 79 -4.93 -11.11 -3.24
C HIS A 79 -5.10 -11.95 -4.50
N PHE A 80 -5.30 -13.24 -4.30
CA PHE A 80 -5.59 -14.17 -5.38
C PHE A 80 -7.04 -14.65 -5.26
N GLY A 81 -7.59 -15.16 -6.37
CA GLY A 81 -8.93 -15.73 -6.35
C GLY A 81 -10.06 -14.72 -6.43
N GLY A 82 -9.77 -13.50 -6.87
CA GLY A 82 -10.80 -12.49 -7.12
C GLY A 82 -11.33 -11.76 -5.89
N ALA A 83 -10.77 -12.00 -4.71
CA ALA A 83 -11.19 -11.32 -3.50
C ALA A 83 -10.68 -9.88 -3.51
N GLU A 84 -11.58 -8.90 -3.56
CA GLU A 84 -11.20 -7.49 -3.51
C GLU A 84 -11.51 -6.83 -2.16
N SER A 85 -12.39 -7.42 -1.37
CA SER A 85 -12.75 -6.85 -0.07
C SER A 85 -11.73 -7.22 1.00
N LEU A 86 -11.60 -6.35 1.98
CA LEU A 86 -10.74 -6.61 3.13
C LEU A 86 -11.39 -7.63 4.05
N SER A 87 -10.59 -8.60 4.51
CA SER A 87 -11.02 -9.55 5.52
C SER A 87 -11.08 -8.87 6.88
N LEU A 88 -11.71 -9.52 7.86
CA LEU A 88 -11.70 -9.02 9.23
C LEU A 88 -10.28 -8.90 9.76
N GLY A 89 -9.43 -9.88 9.44
CA GLY A 89 -8.02 -9.83 9.83
C GLY A 89 -7.28 -8.65 9.23
N ASP A 90 -7.55 -8.34 7.96
CA ASP A 90 -6.98 -7.17 7.30
C ASP A 90 -7.38 -5.89 8.02
N LYS A 91 -8.66 -5.75 8.38
CA LYS A 91 -9.17 -4.56 9.07
C LYS A 91 -8.54 -4.38 10.45
N LEU A 92 -8.37 -5.48 11.18
CA LEU A 92 -7.72 -5.43 12.50
C LEU A 92 -6.26 -5.02 12.36
N TYR A 93 -5.55 -5.55 11.37
CA TYR A 93 -4.17 -5.21 11.10
C TYR A 93 -4.01 -3.73 10.74
N ILE A 94 -4.88 -3.22 9.87
CA ILE A 94 -4.90 -1.80 9.49
C ILE A 94 -5.07 -0.92 10.73
N GLY A 95 -6.00 -1.28 11.61
CA GLY A 95 -6.23 -0.55 12.85
C GLY A 95 -4.99 -0.51 13.74
N GLN A 96 -4.31 -1.63 13.88
CA GLN A 96 -3.08 -1.72 14.68
C GLN A 96 -1.96 -0.84 14.12
N ILE A 97 -1.81 -0.83 12.79
CA ILE A 97 -0.80 0.02 12.13
C ILE A 97 -1.08 1.48 12.40
N LEU A 98 -2.32 1.93 12.19
CA LEU A 98 -2.69 3.33 12.41
C LEU A 98 -2.50 3.76 13.84
N GLU A 99 -2.87 2.91 14.81
CA GLU A 99 -2.70 3.22 16.22
C GLU A 99 -1.23 3.35 16.61
N ALA A 100 -0.35 2.64 15.91
CA ALA A 100 1.09 2.69 16.17
C ALA A 100 1.78 3.90 15.52
N MET A 101 1.08 4.64 14.65
CA MET A 101 1.67 5.78 13.96
C MET A 101 1.79 7.00 14.87
N PRO A 102 2.77 7.90 14.59
CA PRO A 102 2.82 9.21 15.26
C PRO A 102 1.53 10.00 15.01
N GLU A 103 1.21 10.91 15.90
CA GLU A 103 -0.01 11.72 15.82
C GLU A 103 -0.16 12.48 14.50
N GLU A 104 0.95 12.83 13.86
CA GLU A 104 0.95 13.56 12.60
C GLU A 104 0.40 12.71 11.45
N ILE A 105 0.47 11.38 11.58
CA ILE A 105 -0.01 10.46 10.54
C ILE A 105 -1.39 9.96 10.95
N THR A 106 -2.42 10.59 10.39
CA THR A 106 -3.82 10.26 10.70
C THR A 106 -4.47 9.42 9.61
N CYS A 107 -3.78 9.21 8.50
CA CYS A 107 -4.32 8.52 7.34
C CYS A 107 -3.24 7.74 6.62
N LEU A 108 -3.56 6.52 6.21
CA LEU A 108 -2.71 5.69 5.37
C LEU A 108 -3.55 5.00 4.30
N TYR A 109 -2.90 4.62 3.21
CA TYR A 109 -3.54 3.89 2.11
C TYR A 109 -3.18 2.42 2.17
N PHE A 110 -4.14 1.57 1.85
CA PHE A 110 -3.98 0.11 1.86
C PHE A 110 -4.52 -0.46 0.55
N PRO A 111 -3.74 -0.35 -0.53
CA PRO A 111 -4.14 -0.93 -1.80
C PRO A 111 -4.11 -2.45 -1.76
N VAL A 112 -5.11 -3.06 -2.38
CA VAL A 112 -5.19 -4.51 -2.60
C VAL A 112 -5.08 -4.73 -4.10
N VAL A 113 -4.11 -5.53 -4.52
CA VAL A 113 -3.94 -5.88 -5.92
C VAL A 113 -4.55 -7.25 -6.17
N LYS A 114 -5.57 -7.30 -7.02
CA LYS A 114 -6.23 -8.56 -7.37
C LYS A 114 -5.46 -9.23 -8.49
N MET A 115 -5.13 -10.50 -8.29
CA MET A 115 -4.43 -11.31 -9.29
C MET A 115 -5.32 -12.48 -9.73
N PRO A 116 -5.27 -12.88 -10.96
CA PRO A 116 -4.29 -12.51 -12.01
C PRO A 116 -4.62 -11.23 -12.79
N GLU A 117 -5.74 -10.57 -12.50
CA GLU A 117 -6.22 -9.43 -13.27
C GLU A 117 -5.30 -8.21 -13.22
N ARG A 118 -4.47 -8.09 -12.20
CA ARG A 118 -3.61 -6.93 -11.93
C ARG A 118 -4.40 -5.64 -11.76
N GLU A 119 -5.53 -5.75 -11.08
CA GLU A 119 -6.37 -4.61 -10.74
C GLU A 119 -6.15 -4.20 -9.30
N MET A 120 -6.07 -2.89 -9.06
CA MET A 120 -5.84 -2.37 -7.72
C MET A 120 -7.09 -1.69 -7.18
N VAL A 121 -7.47 -2.08 -5.98
CA VAL A 121 -8.54 -1.41 -5.22
C VAL A 121 -7.88 -0.76 -4.01
N VAL A 122 -8.09 0.53 -3.82
CA VAL A 122 -7.45 1.29 -2.75
C VAL A 122 -8.42 1.52 -1.61
N TYR A 123 -7.97 1.21 -0.39
CA TYR A 123 -8.68 1.54 0.83
C TYR A 123 -7.89 2.63 1.56
N ARG A 124 -8.59 3.67 1.96
CA ARG A 124 -8.02 4.72 2.79
C ARG A 124 -8.50 4.49 4.22
N ALA A 125 -7.55 4.38 5.12
CA ALA A 125 -7.87 4.23 6.53
C ALA A 125 -7.44 5.48 7.28
N SER A 126 -8.33 6.00 8.11
CA SER A 126 -8.06 7.19 8.90
C SER A 126 -8.36 6.94 10.37
N ASN A 127 -7.60 7.63 11.22
CA ASN A 127 -7.80 7.59 12.67
C ASN A 127 -8.35 8.96 13.08
N ASP A 128 -9.63 8.99 13.42
CA ASP A 128 -10.30 10.20 13.88
C ASP A 128 -10.53 10.07 15.38
N HIS A 129 -9.60 10.64 16.18
CA HIS A 129 -9.65 10.63 17.64
C HIS A 129 -9.86 9.21 18.22
N GLY A 130 -9.10 8.25 17.70
CA GLY A 130 -9.17 6.86 18.14
C GLY A 130 -10.18 6.00 17.40
N LYS A 131 -11.00 6.60 16.54
CA LYS A 131 -11.96 5.87 15.72
C LYS A 131 -11.38 5.62 14.34
N ILE A 132 -11.22 4.35 13.98
CA ILE A 132 -10.68 3.95 12.69
C ILE A 132 -11.80 3.86 11.66
N LYS A 133 -11.62 4.56 10.53
CA LYS A 133 -12.57 4.56 9.43
C LYS A 133 -11.85 4.07 8.18
N ILE A 134 -12.44 3.10 7.48
CA ILE A 134 -11.87 2.52 6.26
C ILE A 134 -12.84 2.70 5.11
N GLU A 135 -12.39 3.34 4.03
CA GLU A 135 -13.22 3.63 2.86
C GLU A 135 -12.47 3.29 1.58
N LYS A 136 -13.19 2.87 0.54
CA LYS A 136 -12.63 2.77 -0.80
C LYS A 136 -12.37 4.16 -1.36
N GLU A 137 -11.31 4.28 -2.13
CA GLU A 137 -10.93 5.54 -2.73
C GLU A 137 -10.42 5.33 -4.16
N PRO A 138 -10.72 6.25 -5.09
CA PRO A 138 -10.20 6.13 -6.45
C PRO A 138 -8.72 6.43 -6.51
N ILE A 139 -8.07 5.96 -7.57
CA ILE A 139 -6.68 6.29 -7.87
C ILE A 139 -6.69 7.48 -8.82
N LEU A 140 -6.03 8.55 -8.43
CA LEU A 140 -5.91 9.77 -9.25
C LEU A 140 -4.44 9.99 -9.57
N TYR A 141 -4.16 10.54 -10.73
CA TYR A 141 -2.80 10.83 -11.17
C TYR A 141 -2.55 12.33 -11.17
N GLN A 142 -1.46 12.74 -10.53
CA GLN A 142 -1.13 14.16 -10.40
C GLN A 142 -0.89 14.82 -11.74
N GLY A 143 -0.20 14.13 -12.66
CA GLY A 143 0.08 14.66 -13.98
C GLY A 143 -1.11 14.65 -14.94
N GLY A 144 -2.24 14.19 -14.48
CA GLY A 144 -3.37 13.94 -15.36
C GLY A 144 -3.07 12.80 -16.31
N ILE A 145 -3.58 12.87 -17.49
CA ILE A 145 -3.31 11.82 -18.47
C ILE A 145 -1.95 12.13 -19.09
N ASP A 146 -1.50 12.22 -19.26
CA ASP A 146 -0.67 12.46 -19.81
C ASP A 146 0.03 12.56 -20.24
N ASP A 147 0.33 12.55 -20.20
CA ASP A 147 0.81 12.70 -20.46
C ASP A 147 1.17 12.83 -21.29
N GLY A 148 0.91 12.90 -21.63
CA GLY A 148 1.02 12.82 -22.19
C GLY A 148 1.55 13.39 -22.99
N LYS A 149 1.46 13.74 -22.96
CA LYS A 149 1.75 14.16 -23.39
C LYS A 149 2.45 14.35 -23.49
N SER A 150 2.54 14.41 -23.60
CA SER A 150 2.92 14.37 -23.49
C SER A 150 3.22 14.23 -23.57
#